data_8e17fc220523027d47bf999c03ec3444
#
_entry.id   8e17fc220523027d47bf999c03ec3444
#
_cell.length_a   1.000
_cell.length_b   1.000
_cell.length_c   1.000
_cell.angle_alpha   90.00
_cell.angle_beta   90.00
_cell.angle_gamma   90.00
#
_symmetry.space_group_name_H-M   'P 1'
#
loop_
_entity.id
_entity.type
_entity.pdbx_description
1 polymer ?
#
loop_
_entity_poly.entity_id
_entity_poly.type
_entity_poly.pdbx_seq_one_letter_code
_entity_poly.pdbx_strand_id
1 'polypeptide(L)'
;EQYFWLTIPVKSKGKYNQLINQVEIDYSKDPFEKIVKILKHNYSRCKYYSEIIEILEKIFKKKILYLSELNILLIQEICKFLKIEGKKFIKSSNLNISSKKGQLLFDITQMLNGNIYISADGSGIFFNNQNPFKDTSIVLKYHNYDHPKYKQKSKKFIEYCSIVDLLFNEGIKSRKKFKNYEI
;
A
#
# COMPACT_ATOMS: atom_id res chain seq x y z
N GLU A 1 -21.85 12.42 5.54
CA GLU A 1 -20.42 12.07 5.70
C GLU A 1 -19.99 11.30 4.47
N GLN A 2 -19.06 11.85 3.70
CA GLN A 2 -18.60 11.27 2.45
C GLN A 2 -17.11 10.99 2.57
N TYR A 3 -16.67 9.85 2.00
CA TYR A 3 -15.24 9.64 1.73
C TYR A 3 -14.83 10.50 0.53
N PHE A 4 -13.57 10.88 0.47
CA PHE A 4 -12.98 11.58 -0.66
C PHE A 4 -11.60 11.03 -0.96
N TRP A 5 -11.18 11.16 -2.20
CA TRP A 5 -9.87 10.70 -2.63
C TRP A 5 -8.81 11.77 -2.38
N LEU A 6 -7.74 11.40 -1.69
CA LEU A 6 -6.50 12.19 -1.64
C LEU A 6 -5.59 11.72 -2.77
N THR A 7 -5.55 12.51 -3.83
CA THR A 7 -4.77 12.17 -5.01
C THR A 7 -3.46 12.94 -5.02
N ILE A 8 -2.35 12.25 -5.27
CA ILE A 8 -1.06 12.85 -5.53
C ILE A 8 -0.98 13.10 -7.04
N PRO A 9 -0.85 14.36 -7.50
CA PRO A 9 -0.77 14.68 -8.90
C PRO A 9 0.54 14.16 -9.49
N VAL A 10 0.47 13.69 -10.73
CA VAL A 10 1.61 13.15 -11.47
C VAL A 10 1.73 13.81 -12.84
N LYS A 11 2.94 13.87 -13.39
CA LYS A 11 3.20 14.36 -14.74
C LYS A 11 2.75 13.32 -15.75
N SER A 12 1.57 13.50 -16.33
CA SER A 12 0.94 12.56 -17.28
C SER A 12 0.95 13.04 -18.73
N LYS A 13 1.09 14.36 -18.99
CA LYS A 13 1.01 14.91 -20.34
C LYS A 13 2.11 14.34 -21.24
N GLY A 14 1.69 13.67 -22.33
CA GLY A 14 2.62 13.03 -23.28
C GLY A 14 3.29 11.74 -22.80
N LYS A 15 2.89 11.19 -21.65
CA LYS A 15 3.55 10.03 -21.02
C LYS A 15 2.62 8.82 -20.91
N TYR A 16 1.97 8.42 -22.00
CA TYR A 16 0.91 7.37 -21.98
C TYR A 16 1.43 5.95 -21.67
N ASN A 17 2.68 5.63 -21.99
CA ASN A 17 3.25 4.27 -21.85
C ASN A 17 4.40 4.21 -20.84
N GLN A 18 4.46 5.12 -19.88
CA GLN A 18 5.52 5.10 -18.87
C GLN A 18 5.35 3.92 -17.92
N LEU A 19 6.46 3.34 -17.50
CA LEU A 19 6.47 2.33 -16.46
C LEU A 19 6.12 2.93 -15.09
N ILE A 20 5.54 2.16 -14.19
CA ILE A 20 5.14 2.62 -12.85
C ILE A 20 6.30 3.28 -12.09
N ASN A 21 7.52 2.74 -12.23
CA ASN A 21 8.72 3.28 -11.60
C ASN A 21 9.26 4.56 -12.25
N GLN A 22 8.66 5.00 -13.35
CA GLN A 22 9.01 6.25 -14.08
C GLN A 22 7.98 7.36 -13.84
N VAL A 23 6.91 7.08 -13.11
CA VAL A 23 5.86 8.07 -12.85
C VAL A 23 6.38 9.15 -11.91
N GLU A 24 6.57 10.37 -12.42
CA GLU A 24 7.02 11.52 -11.64
C GLU A 24 5.86 12.24 -10.96
N ILE A 25 6.07 12.64 -9.70
CA ILE A 25 5.12 13.50 -8.97
C ILE A 25 5.18 14.92 -9.55
N ASP A 26 4.01 15.53 -9.71
CA ASP A 26 3.90 16.92 -10.14
C ASP A 26 3.92 17.86 -8.93
N TYR A 27 5.02 18.58 -8.79
CA TYR A 27 5.24 19.57 -7.72
C TYR A 27 4.89 21.02 -8.14
N SER A 28 4.28 21.23 -9.28
CA SER A 28 3.92 22.58 -9.75
C SER A 28 3.00 23.33 -8.79
N LYS A 29 2.19 22.58 -8.06
CA LYS A 29 1.39 23.07 -6.92
C LYS A 29 1.70 22.13 -5.77
N ASP A 30 2.28 22.62 -4.67
CA ASP A 30 2.68 21.76 -3.57
C ASP A 30 1.53 20.79 -3.15
N PRO A 31 1.55 19.52 -3.61
CA PRO A 31 0.45 18.60 -3.35
C PRO A 31 0.38 18.19 -1.89
N PHE A 32 1.52 18.19 -1.20
CA PHE A 32 1.60 17.72 0.17
C PHE A 32 1.12 18.75 1.16
N GLU A 33 1.32 20.03 0.91
CA GLU A 33 0.73 21.09 1.73
C GLU A 33 -0.81 20.97 1.77
N LYS A 34 -1.41 20.76 0.58
CA LYS A 34 -2.86 20.55 0.49
C LYS A 34 -3.30 19.28 1.23
N ILE A 35 -2.59 18.16 1.07
CA ILE A 35 -2.88 16.90 1.75
C ILE A 35 -2.81 17.08 3.27
N VAL A 36 -1.75 17.69 3.78
CA VAL A 36 -1.58 17.94 5.21
C VAL A 36 -2.72 18.81 5.77
N LYS A 37 -3.12 19.88 5.06
CA LYS A 37 -4.26 20.72 5.46
C LYS A 37 -5.57 19.91 5.55
N ILE A 38 -5.83 19.04 4.59
CA ILE A 38 -7.02 18.17 4.58
C ILE A 38 -6.96 17.16 5.73
N LEU A 39 -5.83 16.52 5.95
CA LEU A 39 -5.64 15.58 7.06
C LEU A 39 -5.82 16.29 8.42
N LYS A 40 -5.25 17.49 8.58
CA LYS A 40 -5.43 18.31 9.78
C LYS A 40 -6.90 18.63 10.02
N HIS A 41 -7.61 19.08 9.01
CA HIS A 41 -9.04 19.42 9.13
C HIS A 41 -9.87 18.21 9.60
N ASN A 42 -9.60 17.02 9.06
CA ASN A 42 -10.41 15.83 9.33
C ASN A 42 -9.98 15.09 10.60
N TYR A 43 -8.68 15.06 10.93
CA TYR A 43 -8.12 14.15 11.93
C TYR A 43 -7.45 14.83 13.13
N SER A 44 -7.36 16.18 13.19
CA SER A 44 -6.68 16.90 14.29
C SER A 44 -7.20 16.56 15.68
N ARG A 45 -8.44 16.07 15.80
CA ARG A 45 -9.05 15.65 17.07
C ARG A 45 -8.89 14.15 17.35
N CYS A 46 -8.25 13.39 16.46
CA CYS A 46 -7.99 11.98 16.69
C CYS A 46 -6.83 11.81 17.67
N LYS A 47 -6.90 10.77 18.49
CA LYS A 47 -5.95 10.53 19.59
C LYS A 47 -4.49 10.47 19.13
N TYR A 48 -4.24 9.89 17.97
CA TYR A 48 -2.88 9.64 17.46
C TYR A 48 -2.49 10.60 16.32
N TYR A 49 -3.23 11.72 16.18
CA TYR A 49 -2.99 12.68 15.10
C TYR A 49 -1.55 13.19 15.07
N SER A 50 -1.05 13.69 16.20
CA SER A 50 0.28 14.32 16.26
C SER A 50 1.40 13.35 15.87
N GLU A 51 1.31 12.10 16.31
CA GLU A 51 2.31 11.08 16.02
C GLU A 51 2.32 10.69 14.53
N ILE A 52 1.13 10.48 13.96
CA ILE A 52 1.01 10.01 12.58
C ILE A 52 1.27 11.12 11.57
N ILE A 53 0.80 12.34 11.83
CA ILE A 53 1.04 13.47 10.93
C ILE A 53 2.53 13.82 10.85
N GLU A 54 3.27 13.71 11.96
CA GLU A 54 4.71 13.93 11.97
C GLU A 54 5.46 12.96 11.05
N ILE A 55 5.07 11.68 11.07
CA ILE A 55 5.64 10.66 10.16
C ILE A 55 5.38 11.05 8.70
N LEU A 56 4.13 11.40 8.36
CA LEU A 56 3.75 11.77 6.99
C LEU A 56 4.47 13.04 6.53
N GLU A 57 4.53 14.08 7.37
CA GLU A 57 5.23 15.32 7.03
C GLU A 57 6.73 15.13 6.82
N LYS A 58 7.39 14.28 7.63
CA LYS A 58 8.81 13.93 7.43
C LYS A 58 9.04 13.28 6.06
N ILE A 59 8.11 12.44 5.62
CA ILE A 59 8.19 11.79 4.30
C ILE A 59 7.96 12.83 3.20
N PHE A 60 6.94 13.66 3.32
CA PHE A 60 6.58 14.66 2.29
C PHE A 60 7.66 15.74 2.11
N LYS A 61 8.33 16.12 3.19
CA LYS A 61 9.46 17.06 3.13
C LYS A 61 10.65 16.57 2.29
N LYS A 62 10.77 15.25 2.07
CA LYS A 62 11.85 14.69 1.23
C LYS A 62 11.68 15.00 -0.25
N LYS A 63 10.51 15.47 -0.70
CA LYS A 63 10.22 15.82 -2.11
C LYS A 63 10.67 14.75 -3.10
N ILE A 64 10.25 13.50 -2.83
CA ILE A 64 10.62 12.34 -3.64
C ILE A 64 10.09 12.51 -5.06
N LEU A 65 10.94 12.30 -6.06
CA LEU A 65 10.58 12.52 -7.46
C LEU A 65 9.57 11.51 -7.98
N TYR A 66 9.78 10.22 -7.70
CA TYR A 66 8.97 9.15 -8.26
C TYR A 66 7.87 8.68 -7.31
N LEU A 67 6.66 8.53 -7.85
CA LEU A 67 5.49 8.07 -7.08
C LEU A 67 5.72 6.68 -6.45
N SER A 68 6.36 5.77 -7.20
CA SER A 68 6.68 4.42 -6.68
C SER A 68 7.61 4.46 -5.46
N GLU A 69 8.60 5.35 -5.46
CA GLU A 69 9.53 5.50 -4.32
C GLU A 69 8.83 6.09 -3.10
N LEU A 70 7.95 7.07 -3.32
CA LEU A 70 7.11 7.60 -2.25
C LEU A 70 6.24 6.51 -1.63
N ASN A 71 5.57 5.70 -2.46
CA ASN A 71 4.71 4.61 -1.98
C ASN A 71 5.51 3.57 -1.19
N ILE A 72 6.69 3.17 -1.67
CA ILE A 72 7.57 2.24 -0.97
C ILE A 72 7.98 2.80 0.39
N LEU A 73 8.39 4.06 0.44
CA LEU A 73 8.78 4.70 1.70
C LEU A 73 7.62 4.80 2.68
N LEU A 74 6.42 5.17 2.21
CA LEU A 74 5.21 5.19 3.06
C LEU A 74 4.92 3.81 3.65
N ILE A 75 4.99 2.75 2.84
CA ILE A 75 4.78 1.37 3.31
C ILE A 75 5.83 1.00 4.35
N GLN A 76 7.10 1.28 4.09
CA GLN A 76 8.19 0.95 5.01
C GLN A 76 8.08 1.68 6.35
N GLU A 77 7.78 2.98 6.33
CA GLU A 77 7.64 3.78 7.57
C GLU A 77 6.39 3.36 8.37
N ILE A 78 5.30 3.00 7.70
CA ILE A 78 4.11 2.45 8.36
C ILE A 78 4.41 1.08 8.98
N CYS A 79 5.09 0.18 8.26
CA CYS A 79 5.51 -1.12 8.80
C CYS A 79 6.42 -0.94 10.02
N LYS A 80 7.37 -0.01 9.96
CA LYS A 80 8.25 0.33 11.08
C LYS A 80 7.46 0.85 12.28
N PHE A 81 6.55 1.80 12.06
CA PHE A 81 5.66 2.32 13.10
C PHE A 81 4.84 1.20 13.75
N LEU A 82 4.30 0.29 12.96
CA LEU A 82 3.51 -0.85 13.44
C LEU A 82 4.38 -1.98 14.02
N LYS A 83 5.71 -1.84 14.04
CA LYS A 83 6.66 -2.88 14.47
C LYS A 83 6.44 -4.20 13.73
N ILE A 84 6.20 -4.14 12.43
CA ILE A 84 6.12 -5.30 11.54
C ILE A 84 7.55 -5.64 11.10
N GLU A 85 8.15 -6.61 11.79
CA GLU A 85 9.54 -7.03 11.60
C GLU A 85 9.63 -8.29 10.72
N GLY A 86 10.84 -8.63 10.28
CA GLY A 86 11.13 -9.87 9.54
C GLY A 86 10.67 -9.88 8.09
N LYS A 87 10.21 -8.74 7.54
CA LYS A 87 9.77 -8.63 6.14
C LYS A 87 10.89 -8.05 5.27
N LYS A 88 11.13 -8.69 4.12
CA LYS A 88 12.03 -8.17 3.08
C LYS A 88 11.21 -7.42 2.03
N PHE A 89 11.65 -6.22 1.70
CA PHE A 89 11.08 -5.42 0.61
C PHE A 89 12.00 -5.53 -0.61
N ILE A 90 11.52 -6.14 -1.67
CA ILE A 90 12.28 -6.35 -2.90
C ILE A 90 11.50 -5.69 -4.04
N LYS A 91 12.17 -4.82 -4.80
CA LYS A 91 11.60 -4.24 -6.02
C LYS A 91 11.66 -5.28 -7.13
N SER A 92 10.55 -5.59 -7.76
CA SER A 92 10.52 -6.51 -8.92
C SER A 92 11.39 -6.01 -10.08
N SER A 93 11.54 -4.69 -10.22
CA SER A 93 12.45 -4.09 -11.21
C SER A 93 13.94 -4.41 -10.99
N ASN A 94 14.32 -4.88 -9.80
CA ASN A 94 15.70 -5.30 -9.51
C ASN A 94 15.93 -6.79 -9.84
N LEU A 95 14.86 -7.50 -10.21
CA LEU A 95 14.92 -8.90 -10.60
C LEU A 95 14.95 -8.94 -12.13
N ASN A 96 15.97 -9.57 -12.70
CA ASN A 96 16.14 -9.70 -14.15
C ASN A 96 15.18 -10.76 -14.72
N ILE A 97 13.88 -10.50 -14.65
CA ILE A 97 12.82 -11.41 -15.10
C ILE A 97 12.10 -10.77 -16.28
N SER A 98 12.01 -11.47 -17.40
CA SER A 98 11.39 -10.99 -18.65
C SER A 98 9.94 -11.46 -18.84
N SER A 99 9.48 -12.43 -18.06
CA SER A 99 8.12 -12.94 -18.13
C SER A 99 7.08 -11.87 -17.72
N LYS A 100 5.82 -12.13 -18.06
CA LYS A 100 4.71 -11.18 -17.83
C LYS A 100 3.54 -11.87 -17.17
N LYS A 101 2.63 -11.06 -16.61
CA LYS A 101 1.36 -11.52 -16.00
C LYS A 101 1.60 -12.57 -14.91
N GLY A 102 0.81 -13.64 -14.90
CA GLY A 102 0.91 -14.72 -13.91
C GLY A 102 2.27 -15.39 -13.86
N GLN A 103 2.89 -15.61 -15.03
CA GLN A 103 4.23 -16.22 -15.11
C GLN A 103 5.29 -15.37 -14.39
N LEU A 104 5.23 -14.05 -14.49
CA LEU A 104 6.11 -13.16 -13.74
C LEU A 104 6.01 -13.38 -12.23
N LEU A 105 4.79 -13.56 -11.71
CA LEU A 105 4.56 -13.78 -10.29
C LEU A 105 5.13 -15.14 -9.83
N PHE A 106 4.99 -16.17 -10.65
CA PHE A 106 5.58 -17.47 -10.40
C PHE A 106 7.11 -17.38 -10.37
N ASP A 107 7.71 -16.79 -11.41
CA ASP A 107 9.17 -16.69 -11.56
C ASP A 107 9.79 -15.87 -10.40
N ILE A 108 9.13 -14.78 -9.97
CA ILE A 108 9.54 -14.01 -8.79
C ILE A 108 9.53 -14.90 -7.55
N THR A 109 8.43 -15.64 -7.34
CA THR A 109 8.28 -16.50 -6.17
C THR A 109 9.35 -17.59 -6.14
N GLN A 110 9.61 -18.22 -7.27
CA GLN A 110 10.63 -19.25 -7.43
C GLN A 110 12.04 -18.69 -7.20
N MET A 111 12.37 -17.55 -7.83
CA MET A 111 13.68 -16.89 -7.67
C MET A 111 13.97 -16.53 -6.21
N LEU A 112 12.94 -16.18 -5.45
CA LEU A 112 13.06 -15.84 -4.03
C LEU A 112 12.94 -17.06 -3.10
N ASN A 113 12.94 -18.28 -3.65
CA ASN A 113 12.75 -19.54 -2.92
C ASN A 113 11.47 -19.55 -2.07
N GLY A 114 10.40 -18.91 -2.57
CA GLY A 114 9.10 -18.91 -1.93
C GLY A 114 8.38 -20.24 -2.17
N ASN A 115 7.77 -20.80 -1.15
CA ASN A 115 6.94 -22.00 -1.23
C ASN A 115 5.44 -21.68 -1.26
N ILE A 116 5.07 -20.45 -0.95
CA ILE A 116 3.69 -19.95 -0.99
C ILE A 116 3.67 -18.60 -1.72
N TYR A 117 2.77 -18.46 -2.69
CA TYR A 117 2.40 -17.18 -3.27
C TYR A 117 1.03 -16.76 -2.76
N ILE A 118 0.95 -15.58 -2.14
CA ILE A 118 -0.31 -15.02 -1.62
C ILE A 118 -0.83 -13.98 -2.58
N SER A 119 -2.04 -14.20 -3.10
CA SER A 119 -2.72 -13.31 -4.03
C SER A 119 -3.94 -12.66 -3.40
N ALA A 120 -4.36 -11.52 -3.93
CA ALA A 120 -5.63 -10.92 -3.55
C ALA A 120 -6.81 -11.72 -4.12
N ASP A 121 -7.96 -11.74 -3.43
CA ASP A 121 -9.14 -12.54 -3.82
C ASP A 121 -9.63 -12.25 -5.24
N GLY A 122 -9.63 -10.99 -5.67
CA GLY A 122 -10.02 -10.59 -7.01
C GLY A 122 -9.12 -11.10 -8.14
N SER A 123 -7.96 -11.67 -7.82
CA SER A 123 -7.02 -12.21 -8.81
C SER A 123 -7.37 -13.62 -9.26
N GLY A 124 -8.33 -14.30 -8.61
CA GLY A 124 -8.77 -15.64 -9.00
C GLY A 124 -9.15 -15.74 -10.47
N ILE A 125 -9.80 -14.71 -11.02
CA ILE A 125 -10.17 -14.62 -12.43
C ILE A 125 -8.93 -14.65 -13.34
N PHE A 126 -7.82 -14.07 -12.92
CA PHE A 126 -6.56 -14.04 -13.69
C PHE A 126 -5.91 -15.42 -13.81
N PHE A 127 -6.06 -16.28 -12.80
CA PHE A 127 -5.43 -17.59 -12.77
C PHE A 127 -6.35 -18.71 -13.33
N ASN A 128 -7.65 -18.46 -13.52
CA ASN A 128 -8.58 -19.48 -14.02
C ASN A 128 -8.23 -20.00 -15.41
N ASN A 129 -7.63 -19.18 -16.28
CA ASN A 129 -7.28 -19.59 -17.65
C ASN A 129 -5.82 -20.02 -17.83
N GLN A 130 -4.90 -19.54 -16.98
CA GLN A 130 -3.47 -19.86 -17.04
C GLN A 130 -2.88 -19.75 -15.64
N ASN A 131 -2.99 -20.81 -14.85
CA ASN A 131 -2.41 -20.85 -13.52
C ASN A 131 -0.97 -21.38 -13.56
N PRO A 132 0.07 -20.54 -13.49
CA PRO A 132 1.47 -20.98 -13.53
C PRO A 132 1.91 -21.73 -12.28
N PHE A 133 1.12 -21.71 -11.21
CA PHE A 133 1.38 -22.43 -9.96
C PHE A 133 0.80 -23.85 -9.98
N LYS A 134 -0.04 -24.19 -10.98
CA LYS A 134 -0.63 -25.52 -11.09
C LYS A 134 0.46 -26.56 -11.31
N ASP A 135 0.35 -27.68 -10.59
CA ASP A 135 1.29 -28.83 -10.68
C ASP A 135 2.75 -28.46 -10.34
N THR A 136 2.95 -27.44 -9.50
CA THR A 136 4.27 -27.02 -9.01
C THR A 136 4.36 -27.19 -7.48
N SER A 137 5.58 -27.05 -6.93
CA SER A 137 5.82 -27.06 -5.48
C SER A 137 5.40 -25.76 -4.77
N ILE A 138 5.05 -24.70 -5.52
CA ILE A 138 4.65 -23.41 -4.95
C ILE A 138 3.13 -23.38 -4.82
N VAL A 139 2.65 -23.23 -3.59
CA VAL A 139 1.23 -23.18 -3.29
C VAL A 139 0.67 -21.77 -3.53
N LEU A 140 -0.35 -21.66 -4.39
CA LEU A 140 -1.13 -20.44 -4.55
C LEU A 140 -2.18 -20.36 -3.44
N LYS A 141 -2.15 -19.32 -2.62
CA LYS A 141 -3.18 -19.00 -1.62
C LYS A 141 -3.80 -17.65 -1.92
N TYR A 142 -5.07 -17.49 -1.57
CA TYR A 142 -5.78 -16.21 -1.64
C TYR A 142 -5.90 -15.61 -0.25
N HIS A 143 -5.70 -14.29 -0.18
CA HIS A 143 -5.83 -13.54 1.05
C HIS A 143 -7.28 -13.08 1.23
N ASN A 144 -8.06 -13.83 2.01
CA ASN A 144 -9.43 -13.46 2.38
C ASN A 144 -9.39 -12.26 3.35
N TYR A 145 -9.41 -11.04 2.80
CA TYR A 145 -9.34 -9.84 3.62
C TYR A 145 -10.70 -9.45 4.18
N ASP A 146 -10.83 -9.56 5.48
CA ASP A 146 -11.97 -9.03 6.23
C ASP A 146 -11.62 -7.66 6.82
N HIS A 147 -12.36 -6.62 6.41
CA HIS A 147 -12.03 -5.27 6.86
C HIS A 147 -12.30 -5.09 8.35
N PRO A 148 -11.28 -4.78 9.18
CA PRO A 148 -11.46 -4.70 10.61
C PRO A 148 -12.34 -3.51 11.00
N LYS A 149 -13.28 -3.73 11.90
CA LYS A 149 -14.06 -2.65 12.50
C LYS A 149 -13.26 -1.95 13.59
N TYR A 150 -13.28 -0.63 13.57
CA TYR A 150 -12.66 0.23 14.59
C TYR A 150 -13.47 1.51 14.74
N LYS A 151 -13.24 2.25 15.82
CA LYS A 151 -13.94 3.52 16.07
C LYS A 151 -13.39 4.59 15.15
N GLN A 152 -14.21 5.06 14.22
CA GLN A 152 -13.94 6.24 13.40
C GLN A 152 -14.57 7.49 14.03
N LYS A 153 -14.12 8.66 13.59
CA LYS A 153 -14.72 9.94 13.99
C LYS A 153 -16.14 10.10 13.44
N SER A 154 -16.43 9.45 12.32
CA SER A 154 -17.72 9.48 11.67
C SER A 154 -18.79 8.73 12.49
N LYS A 155 -20.07 9.15 12.37
CA LYS A 155 -21.19 8.46 13.05
C LYS A 155 -21.44 7.09 12.47
N LYS A 156 -21.26 6.93 11.14
CA LYS A 156 -21.36 5.64 10.44
C LYS A 156 -19.95 5.15 10.13
N PHE A 157 -19.71 3.88 10.33
CA PHE A 157 -18.46 3.26 9.95
C PHE A 157 -18.34 3.22 8.43
N ILE A 158 -17.20 3.68 7.91
CA ILE A 158 -16.85 3.66 6.48
C ILE A 158 -15.76 2.63 6.30
N GLU A 159 -16.11 1.54 5.64
CA GLU A 159 -15.17 0.46 5.33
C GLU A 159 -14.18 0.87 4.22
N TYR A 160 -13.08 0.16 4.14
CA TYR A 160 -12.04 0.31 3.11
C TYR A 160 -11.44 1.71 3.00
N CYS A 161 -11.45 2.48 4.10
CA CYS A 161 -10.64 3.67 4.19
C CYS A 161 -9.14 3.34 4.14
N SER A 162 -8.33 4.34 3.78
CA SER A 162 -6.87 4.20 3.83
C SER A 162 -6.40 3.76 5.22
N ILE A 163 -5.29 3.02 5.28
CA ILE A 163 -4.61 2.69 6.54
C ILE A 163 -4.32 3.92 7.41
N VAL A 164 -4.18 5.08 6.79
CA VAL A 164 -3.96 6.36 7.48
C VAL A 164 -5.14 6.71 8.39
N ASP A 165 -6.39 6.42 7.97
CA ASP A 165 -7.57 6.59 8.82
C ASP A 165 -7.49 5.69 10.07
N LEU A 166 -7.17 4.42 9.89
CA LEU A 166 -6.98 3.49 11.00
C LEU A 166 -5.87 3.96 11.96
N LEU A 167 -4.75 4.43 11.43
CA LEU A 167 -3.62 4.91 12.24
C LEU A 167 -3.96 6.15 13.04
N PHE A 168 -4.67 7.12 12.50
CA PHE A 168 -5.11 8.30 13.25
C PHE A 168 -6.04 7.94 14.41
N ASN A 169 -6.88 6.92 14.24
CA ASN A 169 -7.84 6.49 15.25
C ASN A 169 -7.24 5.52 16.29
N GLU A 170 -6.42 4.56 15.88
CA GLU A 170 -5.96 3.45 16.73
C GLU A 170 -4.44 3.47 17.01
N GLY A 171 -3.65 4.26 16.27
CA GLY A 171 -2.20 4.35 16.42
C GLY A 171 -1.52 2.98 16.32
N ILE A 172 -0.54 2.72 17.18
CA ILE A 172 0.18 1.42 17.22
C ILE A 172 -0.75 0.22 17.51
N LYS A 173 -1.91 0.45 18.12
CA LYS A 173 -2.90 -0.61 18.36
C LYS A 173 -3.47 -1.18 17.07
N SER A 174 -3.38 -0.45 15.95
CA SER A 174 -3.74 -0.90 14.61
C SER A 174 -3.10 -2.26 14.26
N ARG A 175 -1.89 -2.54 14.78
CA ARG A 175 -1.21 -3.82 14.58
C ARG A 175 -2.08 -5.02 15.00
N LYS A 176 -2.88 -4.88 16.05
CA LYS A 176 -3.75 -5.97 16.54
C LYS A 176 -4.87 -6.30 15.55
N LYS A 177 -5.23 -5.36 14.68
CA LYS A 177 -6.28 -5.54 13.67
C LYS A 177 -5.82 -6.41 12.49
N PHE A 178 -4.50 -6.61 12.32
CA PHE A 178 -3.92 -7.42 11.25
C PHE A 178 -3.52 -8.83 11.71
N LYS A 179 -3.71 -9.19 12.99
CA LYS A 179 -3.28 -10.49 13.54
C LYS A 179 -4.16 -11.69 13.19
N ASN A 180 -5.34 -11.45 12.63
CA ASN A 180 -6.34 -12.50 12.45
C ASN A 180 -6.29 -13.16 11.06
N TYR A 181 -5.27 -12.86 10.28
CA TYR A 181 -5.08 -13.49 8.97
C TYR A 181 -4.06 -14.62 9.12
N GLU A 182 -4.56 -15.82 9.48
CA GLU A 182 -3.79 -17.05 9.33
C GLU A 182 -3.64 -17.35 7.83
N ILE A 183 -2.41 -17.45 7.39
CA ILE A 183 -2.03 -17.77 6.02
C ILE A 183 -1.90 -19.28 5.88
#